data_cb83e555bdca588f5c2316b22275fefc
#
_entry.id   cb83e555bdca588f5c2316b22275fefc
#
_cell.length_a   1.000
_cell.length_b   1.000
_cell.length_c   1.000
_cell.angle_alpha   90.00
_cell.angle_beta   90.00
_cell.angle_gamma   90.00
#
_symmetry.space_group_name_H-M   'P 1'
#
loop_
_entity.id
_entity.type
_entity.pdbx_description
1 polymer ?
#
loop_
_entity_poly.entity_id
_entity_poly.type
_entity_poly.pdbx_seq_one_letter_code
_entity_poly.pdbx_strand_id
1 'polypeptide(L)'
;TDSYFKMVDTLLDNQESWIGAAEPVTELKKFAKFAGISSDTFDKMMRDRSYLEAIVQLRQDAVNRYEISSTPSFVVNEDKIFSGALSFDEFLAELNAFGI
;
A
#
# COMPACT_ATOMS: atom_id res chain seq x y z
N THR A 1 0.76 12.89 -1.09
CA THR A 1 1.92 13.74 -1.38
C THR A 1 2.85 13.07 -2.39
N ASP A 2 3.75 13.84 -2.96
CA ASP A 2 4.73 13.32 -3.92
C ASP A 2 5.61 12.21 -3.30
N SER A 3 5.99 12.37 -2.04
CA SER A 3 6.82 11.38 -1.34
C SER A 3 6.13 10.02 -1.19
N TYR A 4 4.83 10.02 -0.98
CA TYR A 4 4.07 8.78 -0.83
C TYR A 4 4.15 7.92 -2.11
N PHE A 5 3.79 8.49 -3.25
CA PHE A 5 3.80 7.72 -4.50
C PHE A 5 5.21 7.38 -4.96
N LYS A 6 6.18 8.28 -4.74
CA LYS A 6 7.59 7.97 -5.01
C LYS A 6 8.06 6.77 -4.18
N MET A 7 7.68 6.72 -2.91
CA MET A 7 8.05 5.61 -2.04
C MET A 7 7.40 4.30 -2.50
N VAL A 8 6.10 4.34 -2.85
CA VAL A 8 5.39 3.17 -3.38
C VAL A 8 6.08 2.64 -4.62
N ASP A 9 6.33 3.50 -5.60
CA ASP A 9 7.00 3.10 -6.85
C ASP A 9 8.39 2.54 -6.59
N THR A 10 9.16 3.20 -5.75
CA THR A 10 10.53 2.77 -5.42
C THR A 10 10.54 1.40 -4.75
N LEU A 11 9.62 1.15 -3.83
CA LEU A 11 9.52 -0.13 -3.15
C LEU A 11 9.12 -1.26 -4.11
N LEU A 12 8.16 -1.00 -4.99
CA LEU A 12 7.71 -2.00 -5.96
C LEU A 12 8.79 -2.30 -7.00
N ASP A 13 9.51 -1.29 -7.45
CA ASP A 13 10.57 -1.46 -8.45
C ASP A 13 11.82 -2.17 -7.90
N ASN A 14 12.00 -2.18 -6.58
CA ASN A 14 13.19 -2.71 -5.93
C ASN A 14 12.90 -3.80 -4.90
N GLN A 15 11.84 -4.56 -5.10
CA GLN A 15 11.42 -5.60 -4.16
C GLN A 15 12.55 -6.58 -3.80
N GLU A 16 13.35 -6.96 -4.75
CA GLU A 16 14.45 -7.90 -4.54
C GLU A 16 15.51 -7.37 -3.57
N SER A 17 15.63 -6.05 -3.44
CA SER A 17 16.62 -5.42 -2.57
C SER A 17 16.22 -5.40 -1.10
N TRP A 18 14.94 -5.37 -0.78
CA TRP A 18 14.49 -5.25 0.61
C TRP A 18 13.72 -6.46 1.12
N ILE A 19 13.02 -7.20 0.24
CA ILE A 19 12.36 -8.44 0.63
C ILE A 19 13.43 -9.51 0.82
N GLY A 20 13.52 -10.08 2.00
CA GLY A 20 14.53 -11.09 2.32
C GLY A 20 15.92 -10.54 2.62
N ALA A 21 16.09 -9.22 2.69
CA ALA A 21 17.36 -8.61 3.09
C ALA A 21 17.66 -8.95 4.56
N ALA A 22 18.95 -9.02 4.90
CA ALA A 22 19.37 -9.27 6.28
C ALA A 22 18.91 -8.17 7.23
N GLU A 23 18.91 -6.91 6.75
CA GLU A 23 18.44 -5.75 7.49
C GLU A 23 17.45 -4.95 6.64
N PRO A 24 16.17 -5.39 6.56
CA PRO A 24 15.18 -4.75 5.70
C PRO A 24 14.95 -3.27 6.01
N VAL A 25 14.96 -2.90 7.29
CA VAL A 25 14.74 -1.52 7.70
C VAL A 25 15.83 -0.59 7.16
N THR A 26 17.08 -1.06 7.13
CA THR A 26 18.19 -0.29 6.55
C THR A 26 17.98 -0.04 5.07
N GLU A 27 17.51 -1.05 4.34
CA GLU A 27 17.20 -0.90 2.92
C GLU A 27 16.01 0.05 2.70
N LEU A 28 14.96 -0.09 3.49
CA LEU A 28 13.79 0.81 3.41
C LEU A 28 14.18 2.26 3.68
N LYS A 29 15.11 2.49 4.60
CA LYS A 29 15.60 3.84 4.91
C LYS A 29 16.31 4.48 3.71
N LYS A 30 17.08 3.69 2.96
CA LYS A 30 17.73 4.17 1.72
C LYS A 30 16.69 4.60 0.69
N PHE A 31 15.65 3.79 0.50
CA PHE A 31 14.58 4.10 -0.44
C PHE A 31 13.75 5.30 0.01
N ALA A 32 13.52 5.44 1.30
CA ALA A 32 12.84 6.62 1.86
C ALA A 32 13.61 7.90 1.55
N LYS A 33 14.93 7.86 1.70
CA LYS A 33 15.80 9.00 1.36
C LYS A 33 15.69 9.36 -0.13
N PHE A 34 15.64 8.34 -0.98
CA PHE A 34 15.45 8.53 -2.42
C PHE A 34 14.11 9.19 -2.74
N ALA A 35 13.07 8.87 -1.97
CA ALA A 35 11.75 9.47 -2.11
C ALA A 35 11.61 10.86 -1.47
N GLY A 36 12.68 11.38 -0.88
CA GLY A 36 12.68 12.70 -0.27
C GLY A 36 12.39 12.72 1.23
N ILE A 37 12.42 11.57 1.88
CA ILE A 37 12.20 11.46 3.33
C ILE A 37 13.58 11.42 4.01
N SER A 38 13.85 12.39 4.90
CA SER A 38 15.12 12.44 5.60
C SER A 38 15.31 11.24 6.54
N SER A 39 16.57 10.91 6.83
CA SER A 39 16.87 9.82 7.76
C SER A 39 16.28 10.07 9.14
N ASP A 40 16.33 11.29 9.63
CA ASP A 40 15.77 11.64 10.94
C ASP A 40 14.25 11.47 10.97
N THR A 41 13.57 11.91 9.92
CA THR A 41 12.12 11.73 9.79
C THR A 41 11.77 10.25 9.72
N PHE A 42 12.49 9.46 8.93
CA PHE A 42 12.29 8.03 8.82
C PHE A 42 12.43 7.34 10.19
N ASP A 43 13.53 7.60 10.90
CA ASP A 43 13.78 6.99 12.20
C ASP A 43 12.69 7.37 13.22
N LYS A 44 12.26 8.62 13.20
CA LYS A 44 11.22 9.12 14.10
C LYS A 44 9.89 8.42 13.81
N MET A 45 9.52 8.30 12.55
CA MET A 45 8.29 7.63 12.13
C MET A 45 8.30 6.15 12.48
N MET A 46 9.44 5.48 12.31
CA MET A 46 9.55 4.06 12.64
C MET A 46 9.42 3.78 14.13
N ARG A 47 9.76 4.75 14.97
CA ARG A 47 9.62 4.63 16.43
C ARG A 47 8.24 5.01 16.92
N ASP A 48 7.46 5.72 16.13
CA ASP A 48 6.15 6.24 16.52
C ASP A 48 5.07 5.19 16.26
N ARG A 49 4.63 4.55 17.32
CA ARG A 49 3.62 3.49 17.23
C ARG A 49 2.26 4.00 16.74
N SER A 50 2.00 5.31 16.80
CA SER A 50 0.73 5.85 16.33
C SER A 50 0.52 5.64 14.83
N TYR A 51 1.60 5.64 14.03
CA TYR A 51 1.51 5.34 12.60
C TYR A 51 1.11 3.89 12.36
N LEU A 52 1.71 2.96 13.09
CA LEU A 52 1.35 1.54 13.00
C LEU A 52 -0.11 1.32 13.41
N GLU A 53 -0.50 1.92 14.51
CA GLU A 53 -1.89 1.82 15.00
C GLU A 53 -2.88 2.39 13.99
N ALA A 54 -2.55 3.51 13.34
CA ALA A 54 -3.40 4.10 12.31
C ALA A 54 -3.55 3.17 11.09
N ILE A 55 -2.45 2.53 10.65
CA ILE A 55 -2.48 1.59 9.53
C ILE A 55 -3.32 0.36 9.87
N VAL A 56 -3.13 -0.19 11.06
CA VAL A 56 -3.92 -1.34 11.54
C VAL A 56 -5.40 -0.98 11.60
N GLN A 57 -5.72 0.23 12.05
CA GLN A 57 -7.10 0.69 12.12
C GLN A 57 -7.73 0.85 10.74
N LEU A 58 -6.99 1.38 9.76
CA LEU A 58 -7.45 1.48 8.38
C LEU A 58 -7.80 0.09 7.81
N ARG A 59 -6.93 -0.88 8.06
CA ARG A 59 -7.17 -2.26 7.65
C ARG A 59 -8.44 -2.82 8.30
N GLN A 60 -8.59 -2.64 9.61
CA GLN A 60 -9.74 -3.15 10.35
C GLN A 60 -11.04 -2.49 9.86
N ASP A 61 -11.02 -1.19 9.60
CA ASP A 61 -12.18 -0.46 9.08
C ASP A 61 -12.58 -0.99 7.69
N ALA A 62 -11.61 -1.27 6.82
CA ALA A 62 -11.88 -1.82 5.50
C ALA A 62 -12.50 -3.22 5.59
N VAL A 63 -11.96 -4.07 6.47
CA VAL A 63 -12.51 -5.41 6.69
C VAL A 63 -13.93 -5.34 7.22
N ASN A 64 -14.19 -4.47 8.19
CA ASN A 64 -15.50 -4.34 8.81
C ASN A 64 -16.53 -3.72 7.85
N ARG A 65 -16.13 -2.73 7.06
CA ARG A 65 -17.04 -2.01 6.17
C ARG A 65 -17.34 -2.77 4.89
N TYR A 66 -16.34 -3.42 4.31
CA TYR A 66 -16.43 -4.05 2.98
C TYR A 66 -16.29 -5.56 3.00
N GLU A 67 -16.14 -6.17 4.18
CA GLU A 67 -15.96 -7.61 4.34
C GLU A 67 -14.81 -8.15 3.50
N ILE A 68 -13.72 -7.39 3.42
CA ILE A 68 -12.54 -7.75 2.63
C ILE A 68 -11.84 -8.94 3.27
N SER A 69 -11.61 -10.01 2.50
CA SER A 69 -10.95 -11.23 2.96
C SER A 69 -9.77 -11.66 2.11
N SER A 70 -9.50 -10.94 1.01
CA SER A 70 -8.41 -11.29 0.09
C SER A 70 -7.80 -10.03 -0.51
N THR A 71 -6.61 -10.19 -1.10
CA THR A 71 -5.92 -9.12 -1.82
C THR A 71 -5.56 -9.59 -3.24
N PRO A 72 -5.60 -8.71 -4.22
CA PRO A 72 -6.14 -7.36 -4.14
C PRO A 72 -7.68 -7.35 -4.07
N SER A 73 -8.23 -6.33 -3.42
CA SER A 73 -9.66 -6.05 -3.42
C SER A 73 -9.89 -4.60 -3.84
N PHE A 74 -10.93 -4.36 -4.59
CA PHE A 74 -11.24 -3.05 -5.15
C PHE A 74 -12.63 -2.61 -4.71
N VAL A 75 -12.72 -1.40 -4.18
CA VAL A 75 -13.97 -0.77 -3.79
C VAL A 75 -14.29 0.33 -4.79
N VAL A 76 -15.44 0.23 -5.42
CA VAL A 76 -15.87 1.19 -6.44
C VAL A 76 -17.11 1.92 -5.93
N ASN A 77 -17.07 3.25 -5.99
CA ASN A 77 -18.18 4.11 -5.56
C ASN A 77 -18.69 3.76 -4.16
N GLU A 78 -17.77 3.43 -3.26
CA GLU A 78 -17.98 3.19 -1.82
C GLU A 78 -18.79 1.93 -1.46
N ASP A 79 -19.42 1.26 -2.40
CA ASP A 79 -20.30 0.13 -2.11
C ASP A 79 -20.12 -1.11 -2.98
N LYS A 80 -19.42 -1.00 -4.09
CA LYS A 80 -19.23 -2.10 -5.02
C LYS A 80 -17.84 -2.68 -4.86
N ILE A 81 -17.77 -4.00 -4.65
CA ILE A 81 -16.51 -4.67 -4.32
C ILE A 81 -16.29 -5.83 -5.27
N PHE A 82 -15.06 -5.94 -5.77
CA PHE A 82 -14.61 -7.15 -6.44
C PHE A 82 -13.16 -7.44 -6.04
N SER A 83 -12.73 -8.68 -6.22
CA SER A 83 -11.44 -9.17 -5.73
C SER A 83 -10.69 -9.91 -6.83
N GLY A 84 -9.39 -10.01 -6.65
CA GLY A 84 -8.51 -10.79 -7.50
C GLY A 84 -7.60 -9.94 -8.38
N ALA A 85 -6.46 -10.52 -8.74
CA ALA A 85 -5.49 -9.92 -9.64
C ALA A 85 -5.96 -10.12 -11.09
N LEU A 86 -6.88 -9.29 -11.53
CA LEU A 86 -7.52 -9.39 -12.84
C LEU A 86 -6.62 -8.81 -13.93
N SER A 87 -6.77 -9.32 -15.16
CA SER A 87 -6.21 -8.67 -16.33
C SER A 87 -6.89 -7.31 -16.54
N PHE A 88 -6.30 -6.47 -17.38
CA PHE A 88 -6.90 -5.17 -17.71
C PHE A 88 -8.32 -5.33 -18.26
N ASP A 89 -8.53 -6.27 -19.18
CA ASP A 89 -9.84 -6.49 -19.80
C ASP A 89 -10.88 -6.97 -18.79
N GLU A 90 -10.49 -7.87 -17.90
CA GLU A 90 -11.37 -8.34 -16.83
C GLU A 90 -11.72 -7.23 -15.84
N PHE A 91 -10.71 -6.41 -15.47
CA PHE A 91 -10.91 -5.26 -14.61
C PHE A 91 -11.88 -4.25 -15.22
N LEU A 92 -11.67 -3.95 -16.50
CA LEU A 92 -12.56 -3.03 -17.24
C LEU A 92 -13.98 -3.59 -17.33
N ALA A 93 -14.13 -4.90 -17.52
CA ALA A 93 -15.45 -5.54 -17.54
C ALA A 93 -16.17 -5.40 -16.21
N GLU A 94 -15.47 -5.54 -15.09
CA GLU A 94 -16.03 -5.32 -13.76
C GLU A 94 -16.51 -3.87 -13.57
N LEU A 95 -15.70 -2.90 -13.98
CA LEU A 95 -16.09 -1.50 -13.91
C LEU A 95 -17.33 -1.22 -14.78
N ASN A 96 -17.38 -1.77 -15.98
CA ASN A 96 -18.52 -1.59 -16.88
C ASN A 96 -19.80 -2.22 -16.30
N ALA A 97 -19.67 -3.37 -15.62
CA ALA A 97 -20.81 -4.02 -14.95
C ALA A 97 -21.40 -3.14 -13.85
N PHE A 98 -20.61 -2.25 -13.25
CA PHE A 98 -21.07 -1.30 -12.24
C PHE A 98 -21.57 0.04 -12.85
N GLY A 99 -21.59 0.15 -14.18
CA GLY A 99 -22.08 1.35 -14.86
C GLY A 99 -21.05 2.47 -14.99
N ILE A 100 -19.78 2.13 -14.95
CA ILE A 100 -18.68 3.11 -15.03
C ILE A 100 -18.08 3.17 -16.43
#